data_11a6f0e14f5c1ed6a995182ccb33fda6
#
_entry.id   11a6f0e14f5c1ed6a995182ccb33fda6
#
_cell.length_a   1.000
_cell.length_b   1.000
_cell.length_c   1.000
_cell.angle_alpha   90.00
_cell.angle_beta   90.00
_cell.angle_gamma   90.00
#
_symmetry.space_group_name_H-M   'P 1'
#
loop_
_entity.id
_entity.type
_entity.pdbx_description
1 polymer ?
#
loop_
_entity_poly.entity_id
_entity_poly.type
_entity_poly.pdbx_seq_one_letter_code
_entity_poly.pdbx_strand_id
1 'polypeptide(L)' 'MKQVLEDIARAIVNNPDKVNVTESIDGDTVILKLSVDDSDLGKVIGKQGRIAKAIRNVIRAMANRQNKRVIVDIMEND' A
#
# COMPACT_ATOMS: atom_id res chain seq x y z
N MET A 1 10.22 -3.23 -0.14
CA MET A 1 9.03 -2.39 -0.36
C MET A 1 7.78 -2.92 0.32
N LYS A 2 7.53 -4.21 0.26
CA LYS A 2 6.37 -4.82 0.91
C LYS A 2 6.32 -4.52 2.41
N GLN A 3 7.43 -4.69 3.11
CA GLN A 3 7.49 -4.49 4.56
C GLN A 3 7.18 -3.04 4.94
N VAL A 4 7.68 -2.09 4.18
CA VAL A 4 7.42 -0.67 4.43
C VAL A 4 5.95 -0.36 4.27
N LEU A 5 5.31 -0.89 3.23
CA LEU A 5 3.88 -0.70 3.03
C LEU A 5 3.06 -1.32 4.17
N GLU A 6 3.43 -2.52 4.62
CA GLU A 6 2.79 -3.14 5.78
C GLU A 6 2.93 -2.27 7.03
N ASP A 7 4.14 -1.77 7.29
CA ASP A 7 4.42 -0.98 8.48
C ASP A 7 3.63 0.33 8.48
N ILE A 8 3.56 1.00 7.32
CA ILE A 8 2.78 2.23 7.18
C ILE A 8 1.29 1.95 7.45
N ALA A 9 0.75 0.91 6.83
CA ALA A 9 -0.67 0.58 6.99
C ALA A 9 -0.99 0.23 8.44
N ARG A 10 -0.16 -0.59 9.09
CA ARG A 10 -0.38 -0.98 10.48
C ARG A 10 -0.33 0.20 11.45
N ALA A 11 0.45 1.22 11.11
CA ALA A 11 0.58 2.41 11.95
C ALA A 11 -0.67 3.29 11.94
N ILE A 12 -1.50 3.21 10.91
CA ILE A 12 -2.63 4.12 10.72
C ILE A 12 -4.00 3.47 10.87
N VAL A 13 -4.07 2.13 10.92
CA VAL A 13 -5.35 1.42 11.06
C VAL A 13 -5.64 1.04 12.50
N ASN A 14 -6.92 0.76 12.82
CA ASN A 14 -7.32 0.27 14.12
C ASN A 14 -7.16 -1.25 14.24
N ASN A 15 -7.14 -1.97 13.13
CA ASN A 15 -7.07 -3.43 13.11
C ASN A 15 -5.80 -3.88 12.37
N PRO A 16 -4.61 -3.70 12.98
CA PRO A 16 -3.36 -4.02 12.30
C PRO A 16 -3.19 -5.49 11.97
N ASP A 17 -3.86 -6.38 12.69
CA ASP A 17 -3.86 -7.81 12.42
C ASP A 17 -4.59 -8.17 11.12
N LYS A 18 -5.39 -7.25 10.59
CA LYS A 18 -6.09 -7.45 9.31
C LYS A 18 -5.34 -6.88 8.11
N VAL A 19 -4.21 -6.22 8.35
CA VAL A 19 -3.38 -5.70 7.25
C VAL A 19 -2.69 -6.85 6.55
N ASN A 20 -2.85 -6.90 5.24
CA ASN A 20 -2.20 -7.90 4.41
C ASN A 20 -1.69 -7.24 3.13
N VAL A 21 -0.44 -7.54 2.77
CA VAL A 21 0.14 -7.07 1.52
C VAL A 21 0.62 -8.26 0.73
N THR A 22 0.17 -8.37 -0.51
CA THR A 22 0.67 -9.39 -1.43
C THR A 22 1.56 -8.71 -2.44
N GLU A 23 2.64 -9.39 -2.82
CA GLU A 23 3.60 -8.90 -3.79
C GLU A 23 3.65 -9.84 -4.97
N SER A 24 3.60 -9.28 -6.17
CA SER A 24 3.87 -10.02 -7.40
C SER A 24 4.80 -9.21 -8.26
N ILE A 25 5.55 -9.90 -9.13
CA ILE A 25 6.55 -9.26 -9.99
C ILE A 25 6.22 -9.60 -11.43
N ASP A 26 6.18 -8.56 -12.26
CA ASP A 26 5.96 -8.67 -13.70
C ASP A 26 7.05 -7.86 -14.41
N GLY A 27 8.12 -8.55 -14.85
CA GLY A 27 9.27 -7.90 -15.44
C GLY A 27 9.95 -6.97 -14.44
N ASP A 28 10.04 -5.68 -14.78
CA ASP A 28 10.62 -4.66 -13.91
C ASP A 28 9.60 -4.07 -12.93
N THR A 29 8.35 -4.51 -12.99
CA THR A 29 7.28 -3.92 -12.20
C THR A 29 6.95 -4.80 -11.00
N VAL A 30 6.96 -4.19 -9.83
CA VAL A 30 6.52 -4.82 -8.57
C VAL A 30 5.09 -4.37 -8.33
N ILE A 31 4.20 -5.32 -8.11
CA ILE A 31 2.79 -5.03 -7.84
C ILE A 31 2.51 -5.38 -6.38
N LEU A 32 2.15 -4.37 -5.60
CA LEU A 32 1.81 -4.53 -4.20
C LEU A 32 0.32 -4.30 -4.02
N LYS A 33 -0.37 -5.28 -3.46
CA LYS A 33 -1.80 -5.18 -3.16
C LYS A 33 -1.99 -5.13 -1.67
N LEU A 34 -2.54 -4.03 -1.20
CA LEU A 34 -2.83 -3.80 0.22
C LEU A 34 -4.29 -4.11 0.51
N SER A 35 -4.51 -4.91 1.53
CA SER A 35 -5.83 -5.20 2.05
C SER A 35 -5.87 -4.86 3.53
N VAL A 36 -6.94 -4.23 3.98
CA VAL A 36 -7.17 -3.89 5.38
C VAL A 36 -8.60 -4.26 5.76
N ASP A 37 -8.92 -4.18 7.05
CA ASP A 37 -10.30 -4.34 7.49
C ASP A 37 -11.19 -3.29 6.84
N ASP A 38 -12.43 -3.65 6.51
CA ASP A 38 -13.37 -2.74 5.84
C ASP A 38 -13.55 -1.45 6.60
N SER A 39 -13.58 -1.51 7.93
CA SER A 39 -13.74 -0.33 8.77
C SER A 39 -12.52 0.59 8.73
N ASP A 40 -11.37 0.10 8.27
CA ASP A 40 -10.13 0.87 8.20
C ASP A 40 -9.82 1.40 6.80
N LEU A 41 -10.61 1.01 5.80
CA LEU A 41 -10.31 1.37 4.41
C LEU A 41 -10.21 2.88 4.22
N GLY A 42 -11.10 3.64 4.84
CA GLY A 42 -11.06 5.10 4.77
C GLY A 42 -9.78 5.71 5.36
N LYS A 43 -9.14 5.00 6.29
CA LYS A 43 -7.89 5.48 6.91
C LYS A 43 -6.69 5.36 5.99
N VAL A 44 -6.69 4.37 5.09
CA VAL A 44 -5.58 4.19 4.15
C VAL A 44 -5.81 4.93 2.83
N ILE A 45 -7.06 5.26 2.53
CA ILE A 45 -7.40 6.07 1.35
C ILE A 45 -7.34 7.56 1.70
N GLY A 46 -7.99 7.94 2.79
CA GLY A 46 -8.06 9.32 3.23
C GLY A 46 -9.04 10.14 2.42
N LYS A 47 -9.20 11.38 2.84
CA LYS A 47 -10.12 12.31 2.18
C LYS A 47 -9.60 12.62 0.77
N GLN A 48 -10.44 12.37 -0.24
CA GLN A 48 -10.09 12.58 -1.64
C GLN A 48 -8.88 11.76 -2.08
N GLY A 49 -8.60 10.65 -1.41
CA GLY A 49 -7.49 9.77 -1.76
C GLY A 49 -6.11 10.29 -1.36
N ARG A 50 -6.03 11.30 -0.51
CA ARG A 50 -4.75 11.93 -0.17
C ARG A 50 -3.78 11.03 0.55
N ILE A 51 -4.28 10.19 1.47
CA ILE A 51 -3.41 9.26 2.20
C ILE A 51 -2.89 8.18 1.25
N ALA A 52 -3.76 7.62 0.41
CA ALA A 52 -3.35 6.63 -0.58
C ALA A 52 -2.29 7.20 -1.53
N LYS A 53 -2.47 8.45 -1.96
CA LYS A 53 -1.51 9.13 -2.83
C LYS A 53 -0.16 9.30 -2.15
N ALA A 54 -0.16 9.70 -0.88
CA ALA A 54 1.06 9.87 -0.11
C ALA A 54 1.80 8.53 0.06
N ILE A 55 1.07 7.45 0.37
CA ILE A 55 1.63 6.11 0.48
C ILE A 55 2.29 5.70 -0.84
N ARG A 56 1.59 5.89 -1.95
CA ARG A 56 2.13 5.56 -3.28
C ARG A 56 3.40 6.33 -3.58
N ASN A 57 3.46 7.60 -3.21
CA ASN A 57 4.64 8.43 -3.45
C ASN A 57 5.85 7.93 -2.68
N VAL A 58 5.68 7.53 -1.43
CA VAL A 58 6.76 6.96 -0.62
C VAL A 58 7.29 5.67 -1.25
N ILE A 59 6.38 4.77 -1.63
CA ILE A 59 6.77 3.47 -2.19
C ILE A 59 7.43 3.67 -3.55
N ARG A 60 6.93 4.59 -4.39
CA ARG A 60 7.54 4.90 -5.68
C ARG A 60 8.96 5.43 -5.54
N ALA A 61 9.21 6.28 -4.54
CA ALA A 61 10.55 6.79 -4.28
C ALA A 61 11.53 5.66 -3.96
N MET A 62 11.08 4.67 -3.18
CA MET A 62 11.89 3.49 -2.88
C MET A 62 12.16 2.66 -4.12
N ALA A 63 11.14 2.44 -4.96
CA ALA A 63 11.28 1.68 -6.19
C ALA A 63 12.26 2.35 -7.15
N ASN A 64 12.19 3.68 -7.27
CA ASN A 64 13.10 4.43 -8.13
C ASN A 64 14.55 4.25 -7.72
N ARG A 65 14.84 4.19 -6.44
CA ARG A 65 16.19 3.94 -5.94
C ARG A 65 16.70 2.56 -6.32
N GLN A 66 15.80 1.63 -6.55
CA GLN A 66 16.14 0.26 -6.94
C GLN A 66 16.01 0.03 -8.45
N ASN A 67 15.79 1.09 -9.21
CA ASN A 67 15.57 1.03 -10.67
C ASN A 67 14.40 0.12 -11.04
N LYS A 68 13.34 0.15 -10.22
CA LYS A 68 12.13 -0.64 -10.44
C LYS A 68 10.91 0.26 -10.53
N ARG A 69 9.87 -0.26 -11.17
CA ARG A 69 8.55 0.35 -11.16
C ARG A 69 7.71 -0.33 -10.10
N VAL A 70 6.78 0.39 -9.51
CA VAL A 70 5.88 -0.18 -8.53
C VAL A 70 4.46 0.30 -8.78
N ILE A 71 3.52 -0.62 -8.62
CA ILE A 71 2.09 -0.31 -8.59
C ILE A 71 1.62 -0.67 -7.19
N VAL A 72 1.01 0.29 -6.51
CA VAL A 72 0.38 0.07 -5.20
C VAL A 72 -1.13 0.08 -5.41
N ASP A 73 -1.74 -1.06 -5.23
CA ASP A 73 -3.18 -1.25 -5.36
C ASP A 73 -3.77 -1.42 -3.96
N ILE A 74 -4.71 -0.56 -3.62
CA ILE A 74 -5.44 -0.65 -2.35
C ILE A 74 -6.76 -1.31 -2.64
N MET A 75 -6.92 -2.54 -2.14
CA MET A 75 -8.10 -3.34 -2.43
C MET A 75 -9.29 -2.82 -1.65
N GLU A 76 -10.36 -2.50 -2.38
CA GLU A 76 -11.64 -2.18 -1.78
C GLU A 76 -12.46 -3.46 -1.74
N ASN A 77 -13.02 -3.75 -0.58
CA ASN A 77 -13.92 -4.88 -0.43
C ASN A 77 -15.34 -4.42 -0.76
N ASP A 78 -15.97 -5.09 -1.67
CA ASP A 78 -17.36 -4.80 -2.04
C ASP A 78 -18.33 -5.37 -1.03
#